data_a6e23e480c8423683bc37e37eeda0fc8
#
_entry.id   a6e23e480c8423683bc37e37eeda0fc8
#
_cell.length_a   1.000
_cell.length_b   1.000
_cell.length_c   1.000
_cell.angle_alpha   90.00
_cell.angle_beta   90.00
_cell.angle_gamma   90.00
#
_symmetry.space_group_name_H-M   'P 1'
#
loop_
_entity.id
_entity.type
_entity.pdbx_description
1 polymer ?
#
loop_
_entity_poly.entity_id
_entity_poly.type
_entity_poly.pdbx_seq_one_letter_code
_entity_poly.pdbx_strand_id
1 'polypeptide(L)'
;MSCATTIYTNLDNVMLGIMTTKEQVGYYDAAVKVKVILVSLVTSLGTVLLPRASYYVEMEMKGEFRRISAKALNFVMLVALPLMIFFMLFAEQSIRFLTGGTLYESATLPMQIIMPTLLFIGITNVLGIQILVPLGREKTVLVSEIAGAVTDLILNAILIPQYGASGAAI
;
A
#
# COMPACT_ATOMS: atom_id res chain seq x y z
N MET A 1 -13.62 -7.67 -7.49
CA MET A 1 -12.62 -6.82 -6.83
C MET A 1 -11.23 -6.88 -7.49
N SER A 2 -10.71 -8.03 -7.89
CA SER A 2 -9.32 -8.15 -8.36
C SER A 2 -8.93 -7.35 -9.63
N CYS A 3 -9.80 -7.21 -10.63
CA CYS A 3 -9.45 -6.50 -11.86
C CYS A 3 -9.29 -4.99 -11.67
N ALA A 4 -10.19 -4.34 -10.93
CA ALA A 4 -10.11 -2.91 -10.67
C ALA A 4 -8.87 -2.55 -9.86
N THR A 5 -8.56 -3.34 -8.83
CA THR A 5 -7.38 -3.14 -7.99
C THR A 5 -6.08 -3.34 -8.79
N THR A 6 -6.06 -4.34 -9.70
CA THR A 6 -4.88 -4.60 -10.54
C THR A 6 -4.63 -3.47 -11.54
N ILE A 7 -5.69 -2.91 -12.14
CA ILE A 7 -5.57 -1.76 -13.05
C ILE A 7 -5.04 -0.55 -12.28
N TYR A 8 -5.60 -0.25 -11.12
CA TYR A 8 -5.21 0.85 -10.26
C TYR A 8 -3.75 0.75 -9.80
N THR A 9 -3.30 -0.41 -9.31
CA THR A 9 -1.93 -0.58 -8.82
C THR A 9 -0.84 -0.55 -9.89
N ASN A 10 -1.21 -0.70 -11.16
CA ASN A 10 -0.27 -0.60 -12.28
C ASN A 10 -0.42 0.70 -13.09
N LEU A 11 -1.40 1.54 -12.73
CA LEU A 11 -1.66 2.79 -13.44
C LEU A 11 -0.44 3.72 -13.39
N ASP A 12 0.19 3.82 -12.23
CA ASP A 12 1.39 4.62 -11.99
C ASP A 12 2.52 4.23 -12.94
N ASN A 13 2.79 2.92 -13.06
CA ASN A 13 3.81 2.40 -13.97
C ASN A 13 3.49 2.70 -15.44
N VAL A 14 2.21 2.60 -15.83
CA VAL A 14 1.78 2.92 -17.20
C VAL A 14 1.91 4.40 -17.47
N MET A 15 1.44 5.25 -16.57
CA MET A 15 1.56 6.71 -16.69
C MET A 15 3.03 7.14 -16.71
N LEU A 16 3.85 6.60 -15.81
CA LEU A 16 5.27 6.89 -15.76
C LEU A 16 5.97 6.45 -17.06
N GLY A 17 5.59 5.29 -17.63
CA GLY A 17 6.15 4.78 -18.88
C GLY A 17 5.78 5.60 -20.12
N ILE A 18 4.62 6.28 -20.12
CA ILE A 18 4.18 7.16 -21.21
C ILE A 18 4.78 8.57 -21.06
N MET A 19 4.92 9.06 -19.83
CA MET A 19 5.24 10.46 -19.53
C MET A 19 6.74 10.68 -19.27
N THR A 20 7.54 9.61 -19.03
CA THR A 20 8.95 9.72 -18.66
C THR A 20 9.84 8.69 -19.39
N THR A 21 11.08 8.52 -18.91
CA THR A 21 12.05 7.58 -19.49
C THR A 21 11.93 6.18 -18.86
N LYS A 22 12.43 5.16 -19.55
CA LYS A 22 12.48 3.78 -19.04
C LYS A 22 13.28 3.65 -17.73
N GLU A 23 14.26 4.50 -17.53
CA GLU A 23 15.06 4.56 -16.31
C GLU A 23 14.20 4.95 -15.09
N GLN A 24 13.35 5.97 -15.25
CA GLN A 24 12.43 6.42 -14.20
C GLN A 24 11.44 5.32 -13.81
N VAL A 25 10.92 4.59 -14.80
CA VAL A 25 10.09 3.41 -14.55
C VAL A 25 10.85 2.35 -13.74
N GLY A 26 12.12 2.11 -14.08
CA GLY A 26 12.98 1.17 -13.36
C GLY A 26 13.21 1.57 -11.90
N TYR A 27 13.42 2.85 -11.63
CA TYR A 27 13.59 3.36 -10.26
C TYR A 27 12.34 3.21 -9.43
N TYR A 28 11.19 3.56 -9.98
CA TYR A 28 9.90 3.40 -9.32
C TYR A 28 9.59 1.92 -9.06
N ASP A 29 9.76 1.07 -10.07
CA ASP A 29 9.49 -0.38 -9.97
C ASP A 29 10.36 -1.05 -8.88
N ALA A 30 11.62 -0.64 -8.73
CA ALA A 30 12.48 -1.12 -7.65
C ALA A 30 11.92 -0.78 -6.26
N ALA A 31 11.46 0.45 -6.06
CA ALA A 31 10.83 0.89 -4.81
C ALA A 31 9.51 0.15 -4.54
N VAL A 32 8.67 0.00 -5.57
CA VAL A 32 7.38 -0.71 -5.48
C VAL A 32 7.56 -2.18 -5.13
N LYS A 33 8.56 -2.86 -5.68
CA LYS A 33 8.85 -4.27 -5.33
C LYS A 33 9.11 -4.45 -3.84
N VAL A 34 9.88 -3.56 -3.22
CA VAL A 34 10.08 -3.58 -1.77
C VAL A 34 8.76 -3.35 -1.05
N LYS A 35 8.02 -2.30 -1.42
CA LYS A 35 6.70 -1.99 -0.84
C LYS A 35 5.77 -3.20 -0.87
N VAL A 36 5.64 -3.89 -2.00
CA VAL A 36 4.74 -5.04 -2.16
C VAL A 36 5.09 -6.18 -1.19
N ILE A 37 6.38 -6.49 -1.02
CA ILE A 37 6.83 -7.50 -0.06
C ILE A 37 6.43 -7.10 1.37
N LEU A 38 6.67 -5.86 1.75
CA LEU A 38 6.35 -5.35 3.08
C LEU A 38 4.83 -5.29 3.32
N VAL A 39 4.06 -4.85 2.33
CA VAL A 39 2.58 -4.85 2.39
C VAL A 39 2.06 -6.26 2.62
N SER A 40 2.61 -7.28 1.95
CA SER A 40 2.19 -8.66 2.14
C SER A 40 2.40 -9.16 3.58
N LEU A 41 3.49 -8.73 4.23
CA LEU A 41 3.75 -9.03 5.64
C LEU A 41 2.73 -8.35 6.55
N VAL A 42 2.49 -7.06 6.35
CA VAL A 42 1.57 -6.26 7.19
C VAL A 42 0.13 -6.73 7.06
N THR A 43 -0.30 -7.13 5.84
CA THR A 43 -1.68 -7.54 5.56
C THR A 43 -1.93 -9.04 5.79
N SER A 44 -0.90 -9.84 6.01
CA SER A 44 -0.99 -11.30 6.18
C SER A 44 -1.98 -11.72 7.29
N LEU A 45 -2.02 -10.97 8.39
CA LEU A 45 -2.95 -11.24 9.50
C LEU A 45 -4.42 -11.08 9.08
N GLY A 46 -4.69 -10.22 8.09
CA GLY A 46 -6.04 -9.95 7.60
C GLY A 46 -6.73 -11.19 7.04
N THR A 47 -6.01 -12.03 6.33
CA THR A 47 -6.55 -13.25 5.73
C THR A 47 -7.03 -14.25 6.77
N VAL A 48 -6.36 -14.29 7.92
CA VAL A 48 -6.72 -15.19 9.04
C VAL A 48 -7.85 -14.61 9.91
N LEU A 49 -7.92 -13.28 10.04
CA LEU A 49 -8.88 -12.62 10.89
C LEU A 49 -10.25 -12.42 10.24
N LEU A 50 -10.31 -12.30 8.91
CA LEU A 50 -11.57 -12.07 8.19
C LEU A 50 -12.67 -13.10 8.48
N PRO A 51 -12.42 -14.42 8.45
CA PRO A 51 -13.45 -15.42 8.77
C PRO A 51 -13.96 -15.28 10.20
N ARG A 52 -13.08 -14.97 11.15
CA ARG A 52 -13.45 -14.76 12.56
C ARG A 52 -14.27 -13.49 12.75
N ALA A 53 -13.90 -12.40 12.07
CA ALA A 53 -14.64 -11.15 12.10
C ALA A 53 -16.08 -11.35 11.57
N SER A 54 -16.22 -12.04 10.43
CA SER A 54 -17.53 -12.38 9.85
C SER A 54 -18.38 -13.23 10.80
N TYR A 55 -17.80 -14.25 11.41
CA TYR A 55 -18.48 -15.08 12.40
C TYR A 55 -19.00 -14.27 13.60
N TYR A 56 -18.18 -13.36 14.16
CA TYR A 56 -18.61 -12.54 15.29
C TYR A 56 -19.70 -11.54 14.93
N VAL A 57 -19.72 -11.04 13.70
CA VAL A 57 -20.80 -10.17 13.21
C VAL A 57 -22.08 -10.98 13.04
N GLU A 58 -22.02 -12.17 12.43
CA GLU A 58 -23.18 -13.05 12.23
C GLU A 58 -23.82 -13.52 13.55
N MET A 59 -23.00 -13.81 14.56
CA MET A 59 -23.43 -14.19 15.90
C MET A 59 -23.76 -13.00 16.82
N GLU A 60 -23.78 -11.78 16.30
CA GLU A 60 -24.02 -10.54 17.05
C GLU A 60 -23.08 -10.31 18.25
N MET A 61 -21.89 -10.91 18.23
CA MET A 61 -20.89 -10.84 19.30
C MET A 61 -20.07 -9.55 19.22
N LYS A 62 -20.71 -8.40 19.40
CA LYS A 62 -20.12 -7.05 19.23
C LYS A 62 -18.85 -6.83 20.05
N GLY A 63 -18.78 -7.38 21.26
CA GLY A 63 -17.60 -7.27 22.14
C GLY A 63 -16.37 -7.94 21.55
N GLU A 64 -16.52 -9.19 21.07
CA GLU A 64 -15.44 -9.97 20.47
C GLU A 64 -15.03 -9.38 19.11
N PHE A 65 -15.99 -8.93 18.30
CA PHE A 65 -15.72 -8.23 17.04
C PHE A 65 -14.85 -6.99 17.27
N ARG A 66 -15.21 -6.13 18.23
CA ARG A 66 -14.42 -4.94 18.57
C ARG A 66 -13.03 -5.30 19.07
N ARG A 67 -12.92 -6.36 19.90
CA ARG A 67 -11.65 -6.83 20.43
C ARG A 67 -10.70 -7.34 19.34
N ILE A 68 -11.21 -8.13 18.38
CA ILE A 68 -10.38 -8.66 17.29
C ILE A 68 -9.97 -7.55 16.32
N SER A 69 -10.85 -6.60 16.03
CA SER A 69 -10.55 -5.44 15.20
C SER A 69 -9.46 -4.54 15.82
N ALA A 70 -9.55 -4.30 17.14
CA ALA A 70 -8.51 -3.54 17.84
C ALA A 70 -7.17 -4.29 17.85
N LYS A 71 -7.16 -5.62 18.01
CA LYS A 71 -5.93 -6.42 17.91
C LYS A 71 -5.32 -6.36 16.51
N ALA A 72 -6.15 -6.38 15.47
CA ALA A 72 -5.68 -6.26 14.09
C ALA A 72 -5.02 -4.90 13.84
N LEU A 73 -5.65 -3.80 14.27
CA LEU A 73 -5.05 -2.46 14.16
C LEU A 73 -3.74 -2.34 14.94
N ASN A 74 -3.71 -2.85 16.18
CA ASN A 74 -2.48 -2.83 16.99
C ASN A 74 -1.36 -3.64 16.33
N PHE A 75 -1.66 -4.79 15.72
CA PHE A 75 -0.68 -5.57 14.98
C PHE A 75 -0.13 -4.80 13.78
N VAL A 76 -1.02 -4.18 12.99
CA VAL A 76 -0.60 -3.35 11.86
C VAL A 76 0.32 -2.22 12.32
N MET A 77 -0.05 -1.50 13.38
CA MET A 77 0.79 -0.43 13.93
C MET A 77 2.14 -0.96 14.41
N LEU A 78 2.16 -2.08 15.11
CA LEU A 78 3.37 -2.68 15.66
C LEU A 78 4.34 -3.16 14.58
N VAL A 79 3.83 -3.64 13.45
CA VAL A 79 4.66 -4.18 12.36
C VAL A 79 4.97 -3.12 11.30
N ALA A 80 3.95 -2.38 10.85
CA ALA A 80 4.12 -1.42 9.76
C ALA A 80 4.99 -0.22 10.15
N LEU A 81 4.86 0.28 11.38
CA LEU A 81 5.55 1.49 11.82
C LEU A 81 7.09 1.29 11.89
N PRO A 82 7.63 0.24 12.55
CA PRO A 82 9.07 0.01 12.54
C PRO A 82 9.60 -0.36 11.15
N LEU A 83 8.85 -1.11 10.34
CA LEU A 83 9.25 -1.40 8.97
C LEU A 83 9.31 -0.13 8.12
N MET A 84 8.30 0.73 8.19
CA MET A 84 8.26 2.01 7.50
C MET A 84 9.50 2.85 7.87
N ILE A 85 9.76 3.05 9.16
CA ILE A 85 10.90 3.84 9.63
C ILE A 85 12.22 3.22 9.18
N PHE A 86 12.38 1.91 9.32
CA PHE A 86 13.60 1.21 8.90
C PHE A 86 13.87 1.41 7.41
N PHE A 87 12.88 1.13 6.55
CA PHE A 87 13.07 1.23 5.11
C PHE A 87 13.11 2.68 4.59
N MET A 88 12.62 3.66 5.35
CA MET A 88 12.87 5.08 5.06
C MET A 88 14.31 5.47 5.37
N LEU A 89 14.84 5.07 6.53
CA LEU A 89 16.19 5.44 6.95
C LEU A 89 17.27 4.69 6.16
N PHE A 90 17.03 3.42 5.85
CA PHE A 90 17.96 2.54 5.13
C PHE A 90 17.53 2.32 3.67
N ALA A 91 16.86 3.29 3.05
CA ALA A 91 16.37 3.18 1.68
C ALA A 91 17.50 2.94 0.68
N GLU A 92 18.60 3.69 0.78
CA GLU A 92 19.75 3.56 -0.10
C GLU A 92 20.40 2.17 0.01
N GLN A 93 20.65 1.70 1.24
CA GLN A 93 21.23 0.39 1.49
C GLN A 93 20.34 -0.73 0.99
N SER A 94 19.03 -0.59 1.17
CA SER A 94 18.03 -1.54 0.70
C SER A 94 18.00 -1.63 -0.83
N ILE A 95 18.04 -0.49 -1.51
CA ILE A 95 18.10 -0.43 -2.98
C ILE A 95 19.41 -1.05 -3.47
N ARG A 96 20.55 -0.67 -2.92
CA ARG A 96 21.86 -1.24 -3.30
C ARG A 96 21.92 -2.75 -3.11
N PHE A 97 21.37 -3.25 -2.00
CA PHE A 97 21.30 -4.69 -1.74
C PHE A 97 20.44 -5.44 -2.77
N LEU A 98 19.29 -4.89 -3.14
CA LEU A 98 18.36 -5.50 -4.07
C LEU A 98 18.83 -5.47 -5.53
N THR A 99 19.50 -4.38 -5.92
CA THR A 99 19.92 -4.17 -7.31
C THR A 99 21.37 -4.61 -7.58
N GLY A 100 22.09 -4.98 -6.53
CA GLY A 100 23.48 -5.45 -6.63
C GLY A 100 24.48 -4.36 -7.01
N GLY A 101 24.13 -3.05 -6.89
CA GLY A 101 25.04 -1.96 -7.27
C GLY A 101 24.48 -0.56 -7.06
N THR A 102 25.20 0.43 -7.59
CA THR A 102 24.88 1.86 -7.45
C THR A 102 23.99 2.40 -8.58
N LEU A 103 23.67 1.58 -9.57
CA LEU A 103 22.95 2.00 -10.79
C LEU A 103 21.53 2.54 -10.48
N TYR A 104 20.93 2.11 -9.37
CA TYR A 104 19.59 2.44 -8.94
C TYR A 104 19.54 3.38 -7.73
N GLU A 105 20.60 4.11 -7.43
CA GLU A 105 20.62 5.07 -6.30
C GLU A 105 19.50 6.12 -6.41
N SER A 106 19.13 6.52 -7.62
CA SER A 106 18.00 7.42 -7.87
C SER A 106 16.64 6.85 -7.45
N ALA A 107 16.52 5.54 -7.16
CA ALA A 107 15.33 4.93 -6.60
C ALA A 107 15.19 5.15 -5.08
N THR A 108 16.21 5.68 -4.41
CA THR A 108 16.20 5.94 -2.97
C THR A 108 15.11 6.94 -2.58
N LEU A 109 15.00 8.05 -3.30
CA LEU A 109 14.00 9.07 -3.01
C LEU A 109 12.56 8.57 -3.24
N PRO A 110 12.21 7.96 -4.39
CA PRO A 110 10.92 7.29 -4.56
C PRO A 110 10.62 6.28 -3.45
N MET A 111 11.61 5.49 -3.02
CA MET A 111 11.42 4.52 -1.94
C MET A 111 11.09 5.20 -0.62
N GLN A 112 11.79 6.26 -0.24
CA GLN A 112 11.51 7.01 0.98
C GLN A 112 10.10 7.61 0.97
N ILE A 113 9.66 8.15 -0.15
CA ILE A 113 8.34 8.76 -0.31
C ILE A 113 7.22 7.70 -0.24
N ILE A 114 7.42 6.52 -0.84
CA ILE A 114 6.40 5.48 -0.91
C ILE A 114 6.24 4.70 0.40
N MET A 115 7.26 4.67 1.28
CA MET A 115 7.22 3.86 2.52
C MET A 115 6.08 4.23 3.49
N PRO A 116 5.70 5.50 3.72
CA PRO A 116 4.54 5.84 4.55
C PRO A 116 3.24 5.17 4.10
N THR A 117 3.08 4.87 2.80
CA THR A 117 1.89 4.18 2.30
C THR A 117 1.73 2.78 2.90
N LEU A 118 2.81 2.14 3.37
CA LEU A 118 2.76 0.85 4.07
C LEU A 118 1.83 0.90 5.28
N LEU A 119 1.92 1.96 6.09
CA LEU A 119 1.08 2.17 7.25
C LEU A 119 -0.38 2.40 6.85
N PHE A 120 -0.60 3.29 5.88
CA PHE A 120 -1.96 3.61 5.40
C PHE A 120 -2.63 2.38 4.76
N ILE A 121 -1.93 1.62 3.93
CA ILE A 121 -2.44 0.38 3.32
C ILE A 121 -2.78 -0.64 4.42
N GLY A 122 -1.95 -0.79 5.43
CA GLY A 122 -2.23 -1.68 6.55
C GLY A 122 -3.50 -1.28 7.31
N ILE A 123 -3.66 0.00 7.63
CA ILE A 123 -4.85 0.52 8.33
C ILE A 123 -6.10 0.37 7.45
N THR A 124 -6.05 0.77 6.18
CA THR A 124 -7.20 0.67 5.27
C THR A 124 -7.58 -0.78 4.98
N ASN A 125 -6.62 -1.70 4.96
CA ASN A 125 -6.91 -3.14 4.87
C ASN A 125 -7.73 -3.64 6.06
N VAL A 126 -7.38 -3.24 7.29
CA VAL A 126 -8.15 -3.61 8.49
C VAL A 126 -9.52 -2.95 8.48
N LEU A 127 -9.60 -1.66 8.21
CA LEU A 127 -10.86 -0.93 8.23
C LEU A 127 -11.80 -1.39 7.10
N GLY A 128 -11.28 -1.51 5.87
CA GLY A 128 -12.05 -1.91 4.70
C GLY A 128 -12.44 -3.39 4.75
N ILE A 129 -11.45 -4.27 4.70
CA ILE A 129 -11.68 -5.70 4.50
C ILE A 129 -12.14 -6.39 5.78
N GLN A 130 -11.52 -6.09 6.94
CA GLN A 130 -11.80 -6.83 8.17
C GLN A 130 -12.95 -6.25 9.01
N ILE A 131 -13.32 -4.98 8.77
CA ILE A 131 -14.41 -4.32 9.53
C ILE A 131 -15.60 -4.06 8.62
N LEU A 132 -15.43 -3.32 7.51
CA LEU A 132 -16.57 -2.89 6.69
C LEU A 132 -17.18 -4.02 5.87
N VAL A 133 -16.38 -4.96 5.34
CA VAL A 133 -16.88 -6.09 4.56
C VAL A 133 -17.76 -7.02 5.42
N PRO A 134 -17.35 -7.49 6.61
CA PRO A 134 -18.23 -8.29 7.48
C PRO A 134 -19.51 -7.58 7.90
N LEU A 135 -19.47 -6.25 7.99
CA LEU A 135 -20.65 -5.43 8.32
C LEU A 135 -21.58 -5.19 7.11
N GLY A 136 -21.32 -5.79 5.95
CA GLY A 136 -22.11 -5.61 4.73
C GLY A 136 -21.97 -4.23 4.08
N ARG A 137 -20.91 -3.47 4.42
CA ARG A 137 -20.64 -2.12 3.90
C ARG A 137 -19.62 -2.11 2.75
N GLU A 138 -19.65 -3.11 1.89
CA GLU A 138 -18.74 -3.24 0.74
C GLU A 138 -18.83 -2.07 -0.22
N LYS A 139 -20.01 -1.47 -0.38
CA LYS A 139 -20.21 -0.28 -1.21
C LYS A 139 -19.39 0.91 -0.72
N THR A 140 -19.22 1.07 0.59
CA THR A 140 -18.41 2.14 1.17
C THR A 140 -16.94 1.94 0.83
N VAL A 141 -16.45 0.70 0.89
CA VAL A 141 -15.08 0.35 0.49
C VAL A 141 -14.87 0.66 -0.98
N LEU A 142 -15.79 0.23 -1.85
CA LEU A 142 -15.71 0.46 -3.30
C LEU A 142 -15.68 1.96 -3.65
N VAL A 143 -16.55 2.76 -3.02
CA VAL A 143 -16.58 4.21 -3.25
C VAL A 143 -15.28 4.87 -2.80
N SER A 144 -14.72 4.45 -1.66
CA SER A 144 -13.43 4.94 -1.18
C SER A 144 -12.27 4.57 -2.12
N GLU A 145 -12.26 3.34 -2.65
CA GLU A 145 -11.26 2.89 -3.63
C GLU A 145 -11.34 3.70 -4.94
N ILE A 146 -12.56 3.94 -5.46
CA ILE A 146 -12.76 4.75 -6.67
C ILE A 146 -12.31 6.19 -6.43
N ALA A 147 -12.69 6.78 -5.30
CA ALA A 147 -12.28 8.14 -4.96
C ALA A 147 -10.75 8.25 -4.84
N GLY A 148 -10.11 7.26 -4.20
CA GLY A 148 -8.65 7.17 -4.14
C GLY A 148 -8.01 7.07 -5.52
N ALA A 149 -8.52 6.18 -6.39
CA ALA A 149 -8.00 5.99 -7.74
C ALA A 149 -8.12 7.27 -8.62
N VAL A 150 -9.23 7.99 -8.51
CA VAL A 150 -9.40 9.28 -9.22
C VAL A 150 -8.44 10.33 -8.71
N THR A 151 -8.26 10.41 -7.40
CA THR A 151 -7.31 11.36 -6.78
C THR A 151 -5.89 11.07 -7.22
N ASP A 152 -5.48 9.80 -7.16
CA ASP A 152 -4.18 9.31 -7.58
C ASP A 152 -3.90 9.62 -9.07
N LEU A 153 -4.87 9.34 -9.95
CA LEU A 153 -4.77 9.67 -11.38
C LEU A 153 -4.50 11.17 -11.61
N ILE A 154 -5.22 12.04 -10.89
CA ILE A 154 -5.08 13.50 -11.00
C ILE A 154 -3.69 13.93 -10.50
N LEU A 155 -3.28 13.43 -9.33
CA LEU A 155 -1.98 13.76 -8.75
C LEU A 155 -0.83 13.28 -9.63
N ASN A 156 -0.90 12.05 -10.13
CA ASN A 156 0.08 11.49 -11.04
C ASN A 156 0.19 12.30 -12.34
N ALA A 157 -0.93 12.73 -12.93
CA ALA A 157 -0.91 13.57 -14.12
C ALA A 157 -0.19 14.91 -13.92
N ILE A 158 -0.20 15.44 -12.70
CA ILE A 158 0.45 16.72 -12.34
C ILE A 158 1.91 16.50 -11.89
N LEU A 159 2.15 15.47 -11.06
CA LEU A 159 3.44 15.29 -10.37
C LEU A 159 4.45 14.51 -11.21
N ILE A 160 4.02 13.51 -11.99
CA ILE A 160 4.94 12.72 -12.82
C ILE A 160 5.73 13.57 -13.81
N PRO A 161 5.14 14.52 -14.55
CA PRO A 161 5.91 15.37 -15.47
C PRO A 161 6.97 16.25 -14.79
N GLN A 162 6.77 16.58 -13.51
CA GLN A 162 7.66 17.48 -12.77
C GLN A 162 8.73 16.71 -11.99
N TYR A 163 8.41 15.55 -11.42
CA TYR A 163 9.25 14.83 -10.45
C TYR A 163 9.59 13.39 -10.89
N GLY A 164 9.09 12.93 -12.04
CA GLY A 164 9.36 11.57 -12.55
C GLY A 164 8.92 10.49 -11.56
N ALA A 165 9.82 9.53 -11.27
CA ALA A 165 9.59 8.41 -10.35
C ALA A 165 9.18 8.86 -8.93
N SER A 166 9.73 9.98 -8.46
CA SER A 166 9.35 10.54 -7.14
C SER A 166 7.94 11.13 -7.15
N GLY A 167 7.49 11.67 -8.31
CA GLY A 167 6.13 12.16 -8.49
C GLY A 167 5.08 11.05 -8.44
N ALA A 168 5.40 9.88 -8.99
CA ALA A 168 4.56 8.69 -8.91
C ALA A 168 4.55 8.03 -7.51
N ALA A 169 5.51 8.37 -6.66
CA ALA A 169 5.62 7.83 -5.30
C ALA A 169 4.85 8.66 -4.24
N ILE A 170 4.38 9.88 -4.60
CA ILE A 170 3.61 10.80 -3.74
C ILE A 170 2.14 10.42 -3.75
#